data_e1d251832862f8121f9d517d0ac135b6
#
_entry.id   e1d251832862f8121f9d517d0ac135b6
#
_cell.length_a   1.000
_cell.length_b   1.000
_cell.length_c   1.000
_cell.angle_alpha   90.00
_cell.angle_beta   90.00
_cell.angle_gamma   90.00
#
_symmetry.space_group_name_H-M   'P 1'
#
loop_
_entity.id
_entity.type
_entity.pdbx_description
1 polymer ?
#
loop_
_entity_poly.entity_id
_entity_poly.type
_entity_poly.pdbx_seq_one_letter_code
_entity_poly.pdbx_strand_id
1 'polypeptide(L)'
;APLTGFDGAASNPWLFGCTFLTPFLALLLMTLPGQIVNHPLRFLTVCLNPIYMVSGPIPTNIRIAQIRSWAIFKRRFHVYHRYAIVGAFFLFVAAPGFQKLLALKASSHPLDTVLFGLSFEFYVYFNFAGYSLLAMAAMRLMGLNAPLNFRQPFSATSVVEYWQRWHASLSNVLRVLFFNPAKRRWGTWIGVCATFMASAIWHGTTINFLMWGAFQAAMWCFSRWLFLNNAPKLGQYLLLISAVTIGRVIFSEVDHHILATKLGNLLTWDTVSILHAGSIILALSKLDLARIGLAALVLAVEPMQALWGNPNKRYKTLRIPIFSTLMLLMVVLFSGGDLANAVYGAR
;
A
#
# COMPACT_ATOMS: atom_id res chain seq x y z
N ALA A 1 -4.89 4.01 11.58
CA ALA A 1 -5.99 4.93 11.23
C ALA A 1 -6.73 4.37 10.02
N PRO A 2 -8.04 4.36 10.02
CA PRO A 2 -8.84 3.78 8.95
C PRO A 2 -8.69 4.60 7.66
N LEU A 3 -8.44 3.91 6.56
CA LEU A 3 -8.31 4.50 5.23
C LEU A 3 -9.63 5.07 4.68
N THR A 4 -10.76 4.83 5.36
CA THR A 4 -12.10 5.23 4.93
C THR A 4 -12.78 6.22 5.87
N GLY A 5 -12.18 6.58 7.00
CA GLY A 5 -12.80 7.41 8.02
C GLY A 5 -12.43 8.88 7.89
N PHE A 6 -12.79 9.53 6.80
CA PHE A 6 -12.55 10.97 6.72
C PHE A 6 -13.70 11.80 7.32
N ASP A 7 -14.90 11.22 7.49
CA ASP A 7 -15.99 11.94 8.14
C ASP A 7 -16.89 10.98 8.95
N GLY A 8 -16.85 11.13 10.26
CA GLY A 8 -17.92 10.68 11.16
C GLY A 8 -17.93 9.22 11.64
N ALA A 9 -17.20 8.29 11.03
CA ALA A 9 -17.13 6.90 11.49
C ALA A 9 -15.93 6.61 12.41
N ALA A 10 -15.15 7.62 12.76
CA ALA A 10 -13.92 7.49 13.55
C ALA A 10 -14.17 7.10 15.05
N SER A 11 -15.43 6.99 15.46
CA SER A 11 -15.78 6.77 16.87
C SER A 11 -15.87 5.30 17.28
N ASN A 12 -15.77 4.33 16.35
CA ASN A 12 -15.92 2.93 16.75
C ASN A 12 -14.90 1.99 16.06
N PRO A 13 -13.72 1.73 16.69
CA PRO A 13 -12.70 0.81 16.19
C PRO A 13 -13.24 -0.62 15.95
N TRP A 14 -14.27 -1.02 16.65
CA TRP A 14 -14.90 -2.34 16.52
C TRP A 14 -15.70 -2.51 15.22
N LEU A 15 -16.38 -1.45 14.78
CA LEU A 15 -17.10 -1.48 13.50
C LEU A 15 -16.12 -1.62 12.32
N PHE A 16 -14.96 -1.02 12.42
CA PHE A 16 -13.91 -1.12 11.40
C PHE A 16 -13.31 -2.52 11.34
N GLY A 17 -13.04 -3.15 12.49
CA GLY A 17 -12.59 -4.54 12.55
C GLY A 17 -13.61 -5.51 11.92
N CYS A 18 -14.90 -5.30 12.16
CA CYS A 18 -15.96 -6.12 11.58
C CYS A 18 -16.11 -5.95 10.07
N THR A 19 -15.93 -4.74 9.52
CA THR A 19 -16.03 -4.51 8.07
C THR A 19 -14.88 -5.11 7.28
N PHE A 20 -13.69 -5.25 7.88
CA PHE A 20 -12.54 -5.91 7.26
C PHE A 20 -12.55 -7.42 7.45
N LEU A 21 -13.04 -7.90 8.59
CA LEU A 21 -13.05 -9.32 8.94
C LEU A 21 -13.94 -10.13 7.99
N THR A 22 -15.11 -9.63 7.67
CA THR A 22 -16.07 -10.35 6.81
C THR A 22 -15.54 -10.57 5.39
N PRO A 23 -15.04 -9.54 4.66
CA PRO A 23 -14.41 -9.73 3.37
C PRO A 23 -13.15 -10.61 3.43
N PHE A 24 -12.36 -10.48 4.49
CA PHE A 24 -11.16 -11.29 4.69
C PHE A 24 -11.50 -12.76 4.86
N LEU A 25 -12.47 -13.09 5.73
CA LEU A 25 -12.95 -14.47 5.92
C LEU A 25 -13.56 -15.02 4.65
N ALA A 26 -14.38 -14.24 3.93
CA ALA A 26 -14.96 -14.66 2.67
C ALA A 26 -13.88 -15.01 1.64
N LEU A 27 -12.86 -14.16 1.50
CA LEU A 27 -11.73 -14.41 0.60
C LEU A 27 -10.94 -15.67 1.00
N LEU A 28 -10.72 -15.90 2.29
CA LEU A 28 -10.06 -17.12 2.79
C LEU A 28 -10.88 -18.37 2.50
N LEU A 29 -12.19 -18.33 2.77
CA LEU A 29 -13.10 -19.45 2.49
C LEU A 29 -13.13 -19.81 1.01
N MET A 30 -13.08 -18.81 0.13
CA MET A 30 -13.11 -19.02 -1.31
C MET A 30 -11.77 -19.49 -1.89
N THR A 31 -10.64 -19.13 -1.27
CA THR A 31 -9.30 -19.46 -1.80
C THR A 31 -8.70 -20.75 -1.26
N LEU A 32 -9.15 -21.22 -0.10
CA LEU A 32 -8.53 -22.34 0.64
C LEU A 32 -9.49 -23.50 0.98
N PRO A 33 -10.50 -23.85 0.13
CA PRO A 33 -11.47 -24.87 0.49
C PRO A 33 -10.83 -26.23 0.82
N GLY A 34 -9.81 -26.65 0.08
CA GLY A 34 -9.10 -27.90 0.35
C GLY A 34 -8.27 -27.87 1.65
N GLN A 35 -7.83 -26.70 2.10
CA GLN A 35 -7.09 -26.57 3.36
C GLN A 35 -8.00 -26.51 4.58
N ILE A 36 -9.25 -26.06 4.42
CA ILE A 36 -10.26 -26.08 5.48
C ILE A 36 -10.60 -27.52 5.83
N VAL A 37 -10.86 -28.34 4.81
CA VAL A 37 -11.24 -29.76 5.00
C VAL A 37 -10.06 -30.57 5.58
N ASN A 38 -8.86 -30.40 5.04
CA ASN A 38 -7.71 -31.22 5.43
C ASN A 38 -7.00 -30.74 6.71
N HIS A 39 -7.13 -29.46 7.08
CA HIS A 39 -6.44 -28.86 8.22
C HIS A 39 -7.26 -27.79 8.94
N PRO A 40 -8.43 -28.12 9.51
CA PRO A 40 -9.37 -27.15 10.07
C PRO A 40 -8.77 -26.32 11.22
N LEU A 41 -7.97 -26.94 12.09
CA LEU A 41 -7.31 -26.22 13.20
C LEU A 41 -6.29 -25.18 12.71
N ARG A 42 -5.54 -25.47 11.65
CA ARG A 42 -4.60 -24.51 11.07
C ARG A 42 -5.36 -23.35 10.41
N PHE A 43 -6.47 -23.63 9.75
CA PHE A 43 -7.34 -22.62 9.19
C PHE A 43 -7.87 -21.68 10.29
N LEU A 44 -8.40 -22.24 11.38
CA LEU A 44 -8.85 -21.46 12.54
C LEU A 44 -7.74 -20.62 13.16
N THR A 45 -6.53 -21.16 13.28
CA THR A 45 -5.37 -20.40 13.79
C THR A 45 -5.08 -19.17 12.94
N VAL A 46 -5.27 -19.23 11.63
CA VAL A 46 -5.09 -18.06 10.75
C VAL A 46 -6.27 -17.10 10.88
N CYS A 47 -7.50 -17.60 10.87
CA CYS A 47 -8.71 -16.77 10.99
C CYS A 47 -8.79 -16.02 12.30
N LEU A 48 -8.36 -16.64 13.40
CA LEU A 48 -8.38 -16.04 14.74
C LEU A 48 -7.11 -15.24 15.08
N ASN A 49 -6.14 -15.16 14.17
CA ASN A 49 -4.92 -14.41 14.41
C ASN A 49 -5.17 -12.91 14.18
N PRO A 50 -5.14 -12.07 15.23
CA PRO A 50 -5.46 -10.64 15.13
C PRO A 50 -4.51 -9.88 14.19
N ILE A 51 -3.29 -10.37 13.96
CA ILE A 51 -2.32 -9.74 13.06
C ILE A 51 -2.79 -9.82 11.61
N TYR A 52 -3.42 -10.94 11.19
CA TYR A 52 -4.03 -11.04 9.87
C TYR A 52 -5.27 -10.16 9.72
N MET A 53 -6.03 -10.00 10.81
CA MET A 53 -7.30 -9.28 10.80
C MET A 53 -7.12 -7.76 10.65
N VAL A 54 -6.04 -7.19 11.19
CA VAL A 54 -5.86 -5.73 11.24
C VAL A 54 -5.28 -5.19 9.93
N SER A 55 -4.24 -5.79 9.38
CA SER A 55 -3.53 -5.28 8.19
C SER A 55 -2.55 -6.27 7.59
N GLY A 56 -2.58 -7.50 8.06
CA GLY A 56 -1.64 -8.53 7.62
C GLY A 56 -1.87 -8.94 6.16
N PRO A 57 -0.81 -9.43 5.50
CA PRO A 57 -0.93 -9.96 4.15
C PRO A 57 -1.85 -11.18 4.14
N ILE A 58 -2.74 -11.28 3.17
CA ILE A 58 -3.70 -12.39 3.04
C ILE A 58 -2.93 -13.68 2.70
N PRO A 59 -2.98 -14.73 3.55
CA PRO A 59 -2.24 -15.95 3.29
C PRO A 59 -2.92 -16.76 2.18
N THR A 60 -2.14 -17.14 1.17
CA THR A 60 -2.60 -18.02 0.10
C THR A 60 -2.26 -19.49 0.36
N ASN A 61 -1.50 -19.76 1.42
CA ASN A 61 -1.12 -21.09 1.86
C ASN A 61 -0.81 -21.05 3.36
N ILE A 62 -1.47 -21.91 4.12
CA ILE A 62 -1.31 -21.99 5.57
C ILE A 62 -0.21 -23.03 5.88
N ARG A 63 1.04 -22.56 5.91
CA ARG A 63 2.15 -23.36 6.38
C ARG A 63 2.63 -22.84 7.74
N ILE A 64 2.59 -23.71 8.74
CA ILE A 64 3.14 -23.43 10.07
C ILE A 64 4.46 -24.19 10.18
N ALA A 65 5.57 -23.47 10.23
CA ALA A 65 6.86 -24.08 10.46
C ALA A 65 7.16 -24.05 11.96
N GLN A 66 7.28 -25.23 12.56
CA GLN A 66 7.56 -25.34 14.00
C GLN A 66 8.91 -24.71 14.38
N ILE A 67 8.90 -23.96 15.48
CA ILE A 67 10.11 -23.43 16.11
C ILE A 67 10.58 -24.46 17.13
N ARG A 68 11.40 -25.40 16.71
CA ARG A 68 11.86 -26.52 17.54
C ARG A 68 13.09 -26.20 18.39
N SER A 69 13.77 -25.07 18.16
CA SER A 69 14.97 -24.72 18.90
C SER A 69 15.21 -23.21 18.93
N TRP A 70 15.94 -22.76 19.96
CA TRP A 70 16.39 -21.38 20.10
C TRP A 70 17.27 -20.92 18.92
N ALA A 71 18.04 -21.82 18.33
CA ALA A 71 18.87 -21.55 17.16
C ALA A 71 18.00 -21.16 15.93
N ILE A 72 16.88 -21.85 15.72
CA ILE A 72 15.92 -21.51 14.65
C ILE A 72 15.29 -20.15 14.91
N PHE A 73 14.89 -19.86 16.16
CA PHE A 73 14.34 -18.55 16.53
C PHE A 73 15.36 -17.44 16.29
N LYS A 74 16.60 -17.57 16.77
CA LYS A 74 17.67 -16.58 16.54
C LYS A 74 17.89 -16.29 15.05
N ARG A 75 17.95 -17.34 14.22
CA ARG A 75 18.10 -17.18 12.77
C ARG A 75 16.93 -16.40 12.15
N ARG A 76 15.70 -16.69 12.58
CA ARG A 76 14.51 -15.95 12.11
C ARG A 76 14.53 -14.51 12.60
N PHE A 77 14.81 -14.31 13.87
CA PHE A 77 14.93 -12.96 14.45
C PHE A 77 15.95 -12.12 13.68
N HIS A 78 17.13 -12.68 13.40
CA HIS A 78 18.17 -12.00 12.64
C HIS A 78 17.73 -11.56 11.23
N VAL A 79 16.77 -12.25 10.62
CA VAL A 79 16.20 -11.87 9.31
C VAL A 79 15.05 -10.89 9.46
N TYR A 80 14.08 -11.19 10.35
CA TYR A 80 12.77 -10.51 10.32
C TYR A 80 12.70 -9.24 11.17
N HIS A 81 13.59 -9.04 12.18
CA HIS A 81 13.65 -7.78 12.91
C HIS A 81 13.89 -6.57 11.99
N ARG A 82 14.62 -6.77 10.89
CA ARG A 82 14.89 -5.72 9.89
C ARG A 82 13.63 -5.24 9.18
N TYR A 83 12.75 -6.17 8.83
CA TYR A 83 11.45 -5.82 8.26
C TYR A 83 10.58 -5.07 9.27
N ALA A 84 10.67 -5.42 10.56
CA ALA A 84 9.99 -4.68 11.61
C ALA A 84 10.53 -3.25 11.74
N ILE A 85 11.85 -3.05 11.69
CA ILE A 85 12.47 -1.71 11.72
C ILE A 85 12.05 -0.87 10.51
N VAL A 86 12.08 -1.43 9.31
CA VAL A 86 11.60 -0.73 8.09
C VAL A 86 10.12 -0.40 8.21
N GLY A 87 9.31 -1.34 8.72
CA GLY A 87 7.89 -1.11 8.96
C GLY A 87 7.63 0.01 9.95
N ALA A 88 8.38 0.06 11.06
CA ALA A 88 8.31 1.14 12.05
C ALA A 88 8.73 2.49 11.44
N PHE A 89 9.80 2.52 10.65
CA PHE A 89 10.22 3.73 9.94
C PHE A 89 9.12 4.23 8.99
N PHE A 90 8.48 3.34 8.25
CA PHE A 90 7.38 3.71 7.34
C PHE A 90 6.21 4.32 8.09
N LEU A 91 5.82 3.73 9.24
CA LEU A 91 4.68 4.19 10.03
C LEU A 91 4.94 5.48 10.79
N PHE A 92 6.09 5.59 11.45
CA PHE A 92 6.35 6.66 12.43
C PHE A 92 7.18 7.81 11.86
N VAL A 93 7.80 7.64 10.71
CA VAL A 93 8.60 8.69 10.06
C VAL A 93 8.04 9.07 8.70
N ALA A 94 7.92 8.10 7.78
CA ALA A 94 7.60 8.43 6.39
C ALA A 94 6.13 8.82 6.20
N ALA A 95 5.16 8.03 6.71
CA ALA A 95 3.75 8.32 6.54
C ALA A 95 3.31 9.66 7.16
N PRO A 96 3.70 10.01 8.41
CA PRO A 96 3.33 11.29 9.01
C PRO A 96 3.82 12.52 8.23
N GLY A 97 4.92 12.41 7.46
CA GLY A 97 5.41 13.49 6.62
C GLY A 97 4.40 13.99 5.59
N PHE A 98 3.55 13.11 5.09
CA PHE A 98 2.52 13.46 4.09
C PHE A 98 1.18 13.87 4.69
N GLN A 99 0.96 13.69 5.99
CA GLN A 99 -0.36 13.84 6.63
C GLN A 99 -0.93 15.26 6.47
N LYS A 100 -0.12 16.31 6.64
CA LYS A 100 -0.56 17.69 6.48
C LYS A 100 -0.95 18.02 5.04
N LEU A 101 -0.28 17.42 4.06
CA LEU A 101 -0.60 17.61 2.65
C LEU A 101 -1.95 17.00 2.25
N LEU A 102 -2.52 16.12 3.07
CA LEU A 102 -3.86 15.59 2.84
C LEU A 102 -4.96 16.65 2.99
N ALA A 103 -4.68 17.76 3.66
CA ALA A 103 -5.60 18.92 3.74
C ALA A 103 -5.88 19.55 2.36
N LEU A 104 -4.97 19.36 1.37
CA LEU A 104 -5.18 19.75 -0.02
C LEU A 104 -6.42 19.11 -0.66
N LYS A 105 -6.97 18.05 -0.04
CA LYS A 105 -8.25 17.44 -0.46
C LYS A 105 -9.39 18.46 -0.50
N ALA A 106 -9.40 19.44 0.39
CA ALA A 106 -10.47 20.45 0.46
C ALA A 106 -10.46 21.42 -0.73
N SER A 107 -9.34 21.54 -1.44
CA SER A 107 -9.18 22.43 -2.59
C SER A 107 -9.61 21.74 -3.89
N SER A 108 -10.10 22.56 -4.83
CA SER A 108 -10.38 22.13 -6.21
C SER A 108 -9.39 22.72 -7.23
N HIS A 109 -8.35 23.43 -6.78
CA HIS A 109 -7.29 23.91 -7.66
C HIS A 109 -6.51 22.75 -8.27
N PRO A 110 -6.10 22.84 -9.55
CA PRO A 110 -5.47 21.72 -10.26
C PRO A 110 -4.17 21.24 -9.60
N LEU A 111 -3.28 22.15 -9.20
CA LEU A 111 -2.02 21.75 -8.56
C LEU A 111 -2.26 21.11 -7.19
N ASP A 112 -3.21 21.61 -6.39
CA ASP A 112 -3.58 21.02 -5.11
C ASP A 112 -4.15 19.61 -5.29
N THR A 113 -4.99 19.43 -6.32
CA THR A 113 -5.55 18.11 -6.67
C THR A 113 -4.46 17.10 -7.02
N VAL A 114 -3.45 17.51 -7.80
CA VAL A 114 -2.30 16.66 -8.13
C VAL A 114 -1.45 16.35 -6.90
N LEU A 115 -1.12 17.38 -6.12
CA LEU A 115 -0.31 17.22 -4.90
C LEU A 115 -1.05 16.38 -3.84
N PHE A 116 -2.36 16.55 -3.72
CA PHE A 116 -3.18 15.68 -2.88
C PHE A 116 -3.10 14.23 -3.34
N GLY A 117 -3.34 13.94 -4.62
CA GLY A 117 -3.31 12.58 -5.16
C GLY A 117 -1.97 11.89 -4.92
N LEU A 118 -0.85 12.59 -5.16
CA LEU A 118 0.50 12.08 -4.89
C LEU A 118 0.76 11.88 -3.39
N SER A 119 0.40 12.87 -2.56
CA SER A 119 0.62 12.81 -1.12
C SER A 119 -0.21 11.70 -0.48
N PHE A 120 -1.45 11.51 -0.94
CA PHE A 120 -2.32 10.43 -0.50
C PHE A 120 -1.78 9.07 -0.91
N GLU A 121 -1.24 8.93 -2.13
CA GLU A 121 -0.57 7.69 -2.55
C GLU A 121 0.59 7.32 -1.64
N PHE A 122 1.50 8.26 -1.38
CA PHE A 122 2.67 8.01 -0.52
C PHE A 122 2.25 7.76 0.93
N TYR A 123 1.28 8.52 1.45
CA TYR A 123 0.73 8.28 2.79
C TYR A 123 0.17 6.87 2.92
N VAL A 124 -0.68 6.43 1.98
CA VAL A 124 -1.26 5.09 1.96
C VAL A 124 -0.18 4.03 1.84
N TYR A 125 0.80 4.25 0.95
CA TYR A 125 1.91 3.31 0.78
C TYR A 125 2.69 3.10 2.08
N PHE A 126 3.22 4.17 2.66
CA PHE A 126 4.05 4.05 3.85
C PHE A 126 3.25 3.52 5.05
N ASN A 127 2.01 3.96 5.21
CA ASN A 127 1.14 3.47 6.28
C ASN A 127 0.85 1.98 6.11
N PHE A 128 0.32 1.58 4.97
CA PHE A 128 -0.09 0.20 4.74
C PHE A 128 1.10 -0.77 4.58
N ALA A 129 2.16 -0.37 3.88
CA ALA A 129 3.37 -1.17 3.79
C ALA A 129 4.04 -1.31 5.17
N GLY A 130 4.03 -0.26 5.99
CA GLY A 130 4.55 -0.28 7.35
C GLY A 130 3.83 -1.32 8.21
N TYR A 131 2.51 -1.26 8.32
CA TYR A 131 1.72 -2.26 9.05
C TYR A 131 1.94 -3.68 8.49
N SER A 132 1.95 -3.81 7.17
CA SER A 132 2.13 -5.10 6.51
C SER A 132 3.51 -5.73 6.78
N LEU A 133 4.56 -4.90 6.87
CA LEU A 133 5.92 -5.36 7.21
C LEU A 133 6.02 -5.78 8.68
N LEU A 134 5.42 -5.02 9.60
CA LEU A 134 5.36 -5.38 11.02
C LEU A 134 4.60 -6.70 11.22
N ALA A 135 3.43 -6.81 10.60
CA ALA A 135 2.60 -8.01 10.63
C ALA A 135 3.36 -9.22 10.05
N MET A 136 3.99 -9.05 8.90
CA MET A 136 4.79 -10.11 8.28
C MET A 136 5.95 -10.53 9.18
N ALA A 137 6.68 -9.59 9.77
CA ALA A 137 7.79 -9.88 10.67
C ALA A 137 7.33 -10.68 11.89
N ALA A 138 6.26 -10.24 12.55
CA ALA A 138 5.69 -10.93 13.70
C ALA A 138 5.23 -12.36 13.35
N MET A 139 4.48 -12.51 12.26
CA MET A 139 4.00 -13.83 11.80
C MET A 139 5.15 -14.77 11.44
N ARG A 140 6.18 -14.26 10.74
CA ARG A 140 7.35 -15.07 10.38
C ARG A 140 8.16 -15.50 11.61
N LEU A 141 8.24 -14.65 12.65
CA LEU A 141 8.85 -15.03 13.92
C LEU A 141 8.06 -16.14 14.61
N MET A 142 6.73 -16.10 14.57
CA MET A 142 5.86 -17.18 15.10
C MET A 142 5.84 -18.44 14.24
N GLY A 143 6.51 -18.47 13.10
CA GLY A 143 6.54 -19.63 12.21
C GLY A 143 5.45 -19.67 11.14
N LEU A 144 4.62 -18.66 11.07
CA LEU A 144 3.59 -18.55 10.05
C LEU A 144 4.18 -18.07 8.72
N ASN A 145 3.66 -18.57 7.61
CA ASN A 145 4.09 -18.14 6.29
C ASN A 145 3.29 -16.91 5.84
N ALA A 146 3.83 -15.72 6.06
CA ALA A 146 3.24 -14.47 5.60
C ALA A 146 3.96 -13.98 4.33
N PRO A 147 3.24 -13.71 3.22
CA PRO A 147 3.84 -13.17 2.01
C PRO A 147 4.21 -11.68 2.19
N LEU A 148 5.16 -11.21 1.36
CA LEU A 148 5.44 -9.78 1.26
C LEU A 148 4.31 -9.11 0.46
N ASN A 149 3.70 -8.09 1.06
CA ASN A 149 2.52 -7.44 0.49
C ASN A 149 2.86 -6.31 -0.50
N PHE A 150 3.97 -5.63 -0.29
CA PHE A 150 4.50 -4.60 -1.18
C PHE A 150 5.89 -4.98 -1.66
N ARG A 151 6.11 -4.94 -2.97
CA ARG A 151 7.36 -5.36 -3.63
C ARG A 151 7.98 -4.18 -4.37
N GLN A 152 8.25 -3.10 -3.64
CA GLN A 152 8.80 -1.86 -4.23
C GLN A 152 7.95 -1.35 -5.41
N PRO A 153 6.68 -0.97 -5.19
CA PRO A 153 5.77 -0.59 -6.28
C PRO A 153 6.24 0.62 -7.08
N PHE A 154 6.98 1.53 -6.46
CA PHE A 154 7.52 2.73 -7.13
C PHE A 154 8.77 2.45 -7.99
N SER A 155 9.32 1.23 -7.94
CA SER A 155 10.30 0.76 -8.94
C SER A 155 9.65 0.31 -10.26
N ALA A 156 8.33 0.30 -10.33
CA ALA A 156 7.61 -0.10 -11.54
C ALA A 156 7.79 0.93 -12.66
N THR A 157 7.87 0.45 -13.88
CA THR A 157 7.99 1.27 -15.09
C THR A 157 6.68 1.35 -15.87
N SER A 158 5.64 0.68 -15.41
CA SER A 158 4.34 0.62 -16.07
C SER A 158 3.20 0.37 -15.06
N VAL A 159 1.97 0.73 -15.42
CA VAL A 159 0.78 0.46 -14.60
C VAL A 159 0.60 -1.04 -14.34
N VAL A 160 0.91 -1.87 -15.32
CA VAL A 160 0.85 -3.34 -15.20
C VAL A 160 1.79 -3.83 -14.11
N GLU A 161 3.04 -3.38 -14.15
CA GLU A 161 4.06 -3.78 -13.19
C GLU A 161 3.77 -3.24 -11.78
N TYR A 162 3.27 -1.99 -11.67
CA TYR A 162 2.87 -1.38 -10.42
C TYR A 162 1.84 -2.26 -9.68
N TRP A 163 0.76 -2.67 -10.33
CA TRP A 163 -0.28 -3.50 -9.72
C TRP A 163 0.16 -4.92 -9.38
N GLN A 164 1.21 -5.44 -10.02
CA GLN A 164 1.83 -6.72 -9.63
C GLN A 164 2.66 -6.61 -8.34
N ARG A 165 3.10 -5.39 -8.00
CA ARG A 165 3.94 -5.09 -6.84
C ARG A 165 3.15 -4.52 -5.66
N TRP A 166 2.02 -3.87 -5.93
CA TRP A 166 1.11 -3.28 -4.96
C TRP A 166 0.16 -4.34 -4.41
N HIS A 167 0.03 -4.41 -3.06
CA HIS A 167 -0.90 -5.30 -2.35
C HIS A 167 -0.91 -6.73 -2.93
N ALA A 168 0.27 -7.34 -3.06
CA ALA A 168 0.48 -8.57 -3.81
C ALA A 168 -0.33 -9.76 -3.27
N SER A 169 -0.66 -9.78 -1.98
CA SER A 169 -1.49 -10.83 -1.39
C SER A 169 -2.95 -10.75 -1.87
N LEU A 170 -3.56 -9.56 -1.86
CA LEU A 170 -4.89 -9.34 -2.41
C LEU A 170 -4.90 -9.59 -3.92
N SER A 171 -3.93 -9.05 -4.65
CA SER A 171 -3.78 -9.24 -6.09
C SER A 171 -3.74 -10.73 -6.46
N ASN A 172 -3.08 -11.57 -5.65
CA ASN A 172 -3.04 -13.00 -5.88
C ASN A 172 -4.41 -13.68 -5.66
N VAL A 173 -5.15 -13.27 -4.64
CA VAL A 173 -6.51 -13.76 -4.37
C VAL A 173 -7.45 -13.38 -5.52
N LEU A 174 -7.47 -12.10 -5.90
CA LEU A 174 -8.29 -11.61 -6.99
C LEU A 174 -7.94 -12.29 -8.33
N ARG A 175 -6.65 -12.56 -8.55
CA ARG A 175 -6.20 -13.31 -9.72
C ARG A 175 -6.80 -14.72 -9.78
N VAL A 176 -6.84 -15.42 -8.66
CA VAL A 176 -7.39 -16.78 -8.60
C VAL A 176 -8.90 -16.79 -8.78
N LEU A 177 -9.59 -15.88 -8.08
CA LEU A 177 -11.05 -15.88 -8.01
C LEU A 177 -11.73 -15.21 -9.22
N PHE A 178 -11.12 -14.17 -9.77
CA PHE A 178 -11.77 -13.35 -10.81
C PHE A 178 -11.00 -13.33 -12.12
N PHE A 179 -9.68 -13.04 -12.08
CA PHE A 179 -8.89 -12.93 -13.31
C PHE A 179 -8.83 -14.24 -14.09
N ASN A 180 -8.41 -15.33 -13.45
CA ASN A 180 -8.20 -16.60 -14.16
C ASN A 180 -9.48 -17.19 -14.75
N PRO A 181 -10.63 -17.23 -14.03
CA PRO A 181 -11.89 -17.68 -14.59
C PRO A 181 -12.38 -16.82 -15.77
N ALA A 182 -12.38 -15.49 -15.59
CA ALA A 182 -12.82 -14.57 -16.62
C ALA A 182 -11.91 -14.60 -17.86
N LYS A 183 -10.59 -14.65 -17.64
CA LYS A 183 -9.60 -14.77 -18.73
C LYS A 183 -9.79 -16.03 -19.56
N ARG A 184 -10.05 -17.17 -18.93
CA ARG A 184 -10.28 -18.44 -19.64
C ARG A 184 -11.50 -18.40 -20.52
N ARG A 185 -12.56 -17.70 -20.10
CA ARG A 185 -13.82 -17.67 -20.83
C ARG A 185 -13.92 -16.51 -21.83
N TRP A 186 -13.37 -15.34 -21.52
CA TRP A 186 -13.59 -14.10 -22.28
C TRP A 186 -12.30 -13.32 -22.61
N GLY A 187 -11.14 -13.88 -22.29
CA GLY A 187 -9.86 -13.26 -22.62
C GLY A 187 -9.32 -12.32 -21.54
N THR A 188 -8.08 -11.86 -21.80
CA THR A 188 -7.28 -11.13 -20.78
C THR A 188 -7.92 -9.80 -20.36
N TRP A 189 -8.49 -9.04 -21.30
CA TRP A 189 -9.07 -7.72 -21.05
C TRP A 189 -10.26 -7.80 -20.08
N ILE A 190 -11.16 -8.75 -20.33
CA ILE A 190 -12.31 -9.00 -19.44
C ILE A 190 -11.81 -9.50 -18.06
N GLY A 191 -10.77 -10.33 -18.03
CA GLY A 191 -10.14 -10.76 -16.78
C GLY A 191 -9.63 -9.58 -15.94
N VAL A 192 -9.02 -8.58 -16.58
CA VAL A 192 -8.55 -7.35 -15.91
C VAL A 192 -9.73 -6.55 -15.38
N CYS A 193 -10.75 -6.30 -16.21
CA CYS A 193 -11.96 -5.59 -15.78
C CYS A 193 -12.63 -6.26 -14.60
N ALA A 194 -12.82 -7.58 -14.64
CA ALA A 194 -13.40 -8.35 -13.54
C ALA A 194 -12.57 -8.22 -12.24
N THR A 195 -11.25 -8.20 -12.37
CA THR A 195 -10.34 -8.07 -11.22
C THR A 195 -10.46 -6.70 -10.56
N PHE A 196 -10.41 -5.62 -11.34
CA PHE A 196 -10.50 -4.26 -10.79
C PHE A 196 -11.90 -3.94 -10.26
N MET A 197 -12.95 -4.44 -10.89
CA MET A 197 -14.31 -4.28 -10.37
C MET A 197 -14.52 -5.06 -9.07
N ALA A 198 -13.99 -6.28 -8.96
CA ALA A 198 -14.00 -7.03 -7.71
C ALA A 198 -13.19 -6.32 -6.60
N SER A 199 -12.05 -5.72 -6.95
CA SER A 199 -11.27 -4.89 -6.03
C SER A 199 -12.03 -3.64 -5.59
N ALA A 200 -12.75 -2.99 -6.49
CA ALA A 200 -13.59 -1.83 -6.20
C ALA A 200 -14.69 -2.17 -5.17
N ILE A 201 -15.43 -3.23 -5.42
CA ILE A 201 -16.50 -3.72 -4.53
C ILE A 201 -15.93 -4.13 -3.16
N TRP A 202 -14.72 -4.69 -3.14
CA TRP A 202 -14.03 -5.04 -1.89
C TRP A 202 -13.70 -3.80 -1.04
N HIS A 203 -13.38 -2.66 -1.65
CA HIS A 203 -13.14 -1.39 -0.96
C HIS A 203 -14.43 -0.72 -0.47
N GLY A 204 -15.54 -0.94 -1.18
CA GLY A 204 -16.85 -0.38 -0.83
C GLY A 204 -17.81 -0.38 -2.01
N THR A 205 -19.07 -0.05 -1.74
CA THR A 205 -20.14 -0.05 -2.75
C THR A 205 -20.50 1.35 -3.26
N THR A 206 -19.78 2.38 -2.82
CA THR A 206 -20.00 3.75 -3.28
C THR A 206 -19.48 3.94 -4.70
N ILE A 207 -20.11 4.86 -5.44
CA ILE A 207 -19.85 5.06 -6.87
C ILE A 207 -18.39 5.41 -7.18
N ASN A 208 -17.72 6.15 -6.28
CA ASN A 208 -16.32 6.50 -6.45
C ASN A 208 -15.40 5.28 -6.52
N PHE A 209 -15.66 4.20 -5.74
CA PHE A 209 -14.87 2.97 -5.84
C PHE A 209 -15.10 2.26 -7.16
N LEU A 210 -16.36 2.21 -7.65
CA LEU A 210 -16.66 1.63 -8.97
C LEU A 210 -15.98 2.43 -10.10
N MET A 211 -16.02 3.76 -10.03
CA MET A 211 -15.31 4.63 -10.96
C MET A 211 -13.79 4.41 -10.89
N TRP A 212 -13.23 4.29 -9.69
CA TRP A 212 -11.83 3.96 -9.50
C TRP A 212 -11.45 2.61 -10.14
N GLY A 213 -12.26 1.57 -9.91
CA GLY A 213 -12.02 0.26 -10.50
C GLY A 213 -12.06 0.28 -12.02
N ALA A 214 -13.05 0.94 -12.62
CA ALA A 214 -13.16 1.11 -14.06
C ALA A 214 -11.97 1.91 -14.62
N PHE A 215 -11.59 3.01 -13.97
CA PHE A 215 -10.45 3.82 -14.35
C PHE A 215 -9.14 3.02 -14.31
N GLN A 216 -8.87 2.28 -13.23
CA GLN A 216 -7.65 1.47 -13.12
C GLN A 216 -7.61 0.33 -14.13
N ALA A 217 -8.75 -0.30 -14.42
CA ALA A 217 -8.84 -1.30 -15.48
C ALA A 217 -8.48 -0.68 -16.84
N ALA A 218 -9.02 0.49 -17.16
CA ALA A 218 -8.72 1.21 -18.41
C ALA A 218 -7.22 1.57 -18.49
N MET A 219 -6.65 2.12 -17.42
CA MET A 219 -5.21 2.49 -17.36
C MET A 219 -4.31 1.25 -17.50
N TRP A 220 -4.66 0.14 -16.89
CA TRP A 220 -3.93 -1.12 -17.02
C TRP A 220 -3.98 -1.63 -18.48
N CYS A 221 -5.16 -1.63 -19.07
CA CYS A 221 -5.36 -2.04 -20.45
C CYS A 221 -4.58 -1.14 -21.42
N PHE A 222 -4.64 0.17 -21.23
CA PHE A 222 -3.90 1.13 -22.05
C PHE A 222 -2.39 0.98 -21.90
N SER A 223 -1.89 0.81 -20.66
CA SER A 223 -0.46 0.51 -20.40
C SER A 223 -0.01 -0.77 -21.11
N ARG A 224 -0.85 -1.80 -21.11
CA ARG A 224 -0.55 -3.06 -21.80
C ARG A 224 -0.53 -2.88 -23.32
N TRP A 225 -1.46 -2.08 -23.85
CA TRP A 225 -1.51 -1.74 -25.28
C TRP A 225 -0.26 -0.95 -25.70
N LEU A 226 0.16 0.07 -24.92
CA LEU A 226 1.40 0.81 -25.15
C LEU A 226 2.62 -0.10 -25.17
N PHE A 227 2.70 -1.05 -24.24
CA PHE A 227 3.80 -2.03 -24.20
C PHE A 227 3.84 -2.89 -25.46
N LEU A 228 2.69 -3.40 -25.92
CA LEU A 228 2.59 -4.23 -27.13
C LEU A 228 2.95 -3.46 -28.40
N ASN A 229 2.77 -2.14 -28.43
CA ASN A 229 3.11 -1.25 -29.53
C ASN A 229 4.49 -0.58 -29.36
N ASN A 230 5.36 -1.12 -28.48
CA ASN A 230 6.72 -0.63 -28.25
C ASN A 230 6.80 0.87 -27.91
N ALA A 231 5.81 1.40 -27.20
CA ALA A 231 5.80 2.80 -26.81
C ALA A 231 7.02 3.14 -25.91
N PRO A 232 7.54 4.37 -26.00
CA PRO A 232 8.68 4.81 -25.20
C PRO A 232 8.44 4.61 -23.69
N LYS A 233 9.47 4.24 -22.94
CA LYS A 233 9.41 4.05 -21.50
C LYS A 233 8.89 5.30 -20.78
N LEU A 234 9.26 6.49 -21.23
CA LEU A 234 8.76 7.76 -20.71
C LEU A 234 7.23 7.83 -20.76
N GLY A 235 6.60 7.45 -21.87
CA GLY A 235 5.14 7.44 -21.99
C GLY A 235 4.48 6.48 -21.01
N GLN A 236 5.07 5.33 -20.76
CA GLN A 236 4.58 4.38 -19.75
C GLN A 236 4.74 4.92 -18.32
N TYR A 237 5.84 5.64 -18.05
CA TYR A 237 6.05 6.32 -16.75
C TYR A 237 5.03 7.44 -16.52
N LEU A 238 4.80 8.30 -17.50
CA LEU A 238 3.81 9.36 -17.41
C LEU A 238 2.40 8.81 -17.19
N LEU A 239 2.06 7.73 -17.91
CA LEU A 239 0.80 7.03 -17.69
C LEU A 239 0.70 6.45 -16.28
N LEU A 240 1.77 5.86 -15.74
CA LEU A 240 1.81 5.32 -14.38
C LEU A 240 1.56 6.42 -13.35
N ILE A 241 2.28 7.53 -13.43
CA ILE A 241 2.13 8.66 -12.51
C ILE A 241 0.70 9.20 -12.57
N SER A 242 0.16 9.39 -13.78
CA SER A 242 -1.21 9.86 -13.97
C SER A 242 -2.24 8.86 -13.41
N ALA A 243 -2.08 7.56 -13.69
CA ALA A 243 -2.99 6.52 -13.22
C ALA A 243 -3.01 6.44 -11.68
N VAL A 244 -1.85 6.56 -11.04
CA VAL A 244 -1.73 6.53 -9.59
C VAL A 244 -2.35 7.81 -8.99
N THR A 245 -1.96 8.99 -9.46
CA THR A 245 -2.40 10.29 -8.92
C THR A 245 -3.92 10.49 -9.08
N ILE A 246 -4.42 10.38 -10.31
CA ILE A 246 -5.86 10.55 -10.60
C ILE A 246 -6.66 9.44 -9.93
N GLY A 247 -6.15 8.21 -9.96
CA GLY A 247 -6.78 7.09 -9.27
C GLY A 247 -6.97 7.35 -7.78
N ARG A 248 -6.04 8.01 -7.10
CA ARG A 248 -6.19 8.37 -5.68
C ARG A 248 -7.20 9.47 -5.45
N VAL A 249 -7.29 10.44 -6.33
CA VAL A 249 -8.34 11.47 -6.27
C VAL A 249 -9.72 10.81 -6.39
N ILE A 250 -9.94 9.96 -7.40
CA ILE A 250 -11.21 9.24 -7.59
C ILE A 250 -11.53 8.37 -6.37
N PHE A 251 -10.55 7.64 -5.85
CA PHE A 251 -10.73 6.75 -4.70
C PHE A 251 -11.16 7.48 -3.43
N SER A 252 -10.63 8.67 -3.19
CA SER A 252 -10.81 9.43 -1.94
C SER A 252 -12.02 10.33 -1.93
N GLU A 253 -12.54 10.72 -3.11
CA GLU A 253 -13.63 11.69 -3.22
C GLU A 253 -14.97 10.97 -3.37
N VAL A 254 -15.80 11.09 -2.33
CA VAL A 254 -17.12 10.47 -2.29
C VAL A 254 -18.17 11.30 -3.04
N ASP A 255 -18.02 12.64 -2.98
CA ASP A 255 -18.91 13.57 -3.70
C ASP A 255 -18.52 13.64 -5.17
N HIS A 256 -19.40 13.13 -6.03
CA HIS A 256 -19.18 13.08 -7.47
C HIS A 256 -19.20 14.45 -8.16
N HIS A 257 -19.87 15.48 -7.58
CA HIS A 257 -19.83 16.84 -8.10
C HIS A 257 -18.47 17.50 -7.83
N ILE A 258 -17.95 17.34 -6.61
CA ILE A 258 -16.61 17.80 -6.24
C ILE A 258 -15.57 17.06 -7.08
N LEU A 259 -15.72 15.74 -7.26
CA LEU A 259 -14.82 14.95 -8.10
C LEU A 259 -14.81 15.45 -9.54
N ALA A 260 -15.99 15.69 -10.13
CA ALA A 260 -16.10 16.20 -11.50
C ALA A 260 -15.42 17.58 -11.64
N THR A 261 -15.63 18.47 -10.67
CA THR A 261 -14.99 19.79 -10.62
C THR A 261 -13.46 19.66 -10.55
N LYS A 262 -12.94 18.82 -9.66
CA LYS A 262 -11.49 18.58 -9.53
C LYS A 262 -10.87 18.04 -10.82
N LEU A 263 -11.52 17.04 -11.43
CA LEU A 263 -11.02 16.45 -12.68
C LEU A 263 -11.13 17.44 -13.86
N GLY A 264 -12.19 18.23 -13.93
CA GLY A 264 -12.36 19.27 -14.93
C GLY A 264 -11.29 20.36 -14.82
N ASN A 265 -11.00 20.80 -13.59
CA ASN A 265 -9.98 21.83 -13.33
C ASN A 265 -8.56 21.38 -13.66
N LEU A 266 -8.27 20.07 -13.72
CA LEU A 266 -6.96 19.58 -14.16
C LEU A 266 -6.56 20.06 -15.58
N LEU A 267 -7.53 20.50 -16.37
CA LEU A 267 -7.29 21.04 -17.71
C LEU A 267 -7.08 22.57 -17.73
N THR A 268 -7.34 23.26 -16.60
CA THR A 268 -7.31 24.71 -16.49
C THR A 268 -6.32 25.15 -15.42
N TRP A 269 -5.06 25.27 -15.79
CA TRP A 269 -4.01 25.71 -14.86
C TRP A 269 -3.98 27.23 -14.73
N ASP A 270 -3.90 27.74 -13.49
CA ASP A 270 -3.81 29.15 -13.17
C ASP A 270 -2.69 29.44 -12.14
N THR A 271 -2.29 30.72 -12.04
CA THR A 271 -1.28 31.15 -11.08
C THR A 271 -1.76 31.08 -9.64
N VAL A 272 -3.07 31.20 -9.39
CA VAL A 272 -3.67 31.09 -8.05
C VAL A 272 -3.43 29.72 -7.46
N SER A 273 -3.52 28.68 -8.28
CA SER A 273 -3.22 27.29 -7.90
C SER A 273 -1.78 27.14 -7.38
N ILE A 274 -0.81 27.79 -8.05
CA ILE A 274 0.60 27.73 -7.64
C ILE A 274 0.82 28.44 -6.30
N LEU A 275 0.20 29.61 -6.11
CA LEU A 275 0.32 30.39 -4.89
C LEU A 275 -0.33 29.68 -3.70
N HIS A 276 -1.49 29.06 -3.89
CA HIS A 276 -2.19 28.29 -2.86
C HIS A 276 -1.38 27.08 -2.42
N ALA A 277 -0.94 26.23 -3.35
CA ALA A 277 -0.09 25.08 -3.06
C ALA A 277 1.21 25.51 -2.38
N GLY A 278 1.84 26.60 -2.84
CA GLY A 278 3.04 27.17 -2.25
C GLY A 278 2.84 27.57 -0.79
N SER A 279 1.71 28.21 -0.44
CA SER A 279 1.40 28.59 0.93
C SER A 279 1.31 27.40 1.89
N ILE A 280 0.72 26.30 1.44
CA ILE A 280 0.61 25.06 2.23
C ILE A 280 1.98 24.40 2.42
N ILE A 281 2.81 24.37 1.36
CA ILE A 281 4.16 23.80 1.45
C ILE A 281 5.02 24.63 2.40
N LEU A 282 4.93 25.97 2.36
CA LEU A 282 5.65 26.87 3.26
C LEU A 282 5.18 26.76 4.71
N ALA A 283 3.95 26.32 4.95
CA ALA A 283 3.41 26.08 6.29
C ALA A 283 3.87 24.74 6.91
N LEU A 284 4.58 23.90 6.15
CA LEU A 284 5.14 22.65 6.68
C LEU A 284 6.24 22.94 7.68
N SER A 285 6.22 22.22 8.81
CA SER A 285 7.30 22.33 9.80
C SER A 285 8.61 21.73 9.25
N LYS A 286 9.74 22.14 9.84
CA LYS A 286 11.05 21.55 9.51
C LYS A 286 11.05 20.02 9.70
N LEU A 287 10.29 19.52 10.67
CA LEU A 287 10.13 18.10 10.92
C LEU A 287 9.36 17.41 9.78
N ASP A 288 8.26 18.01 9.29
CA ASP A 288 7.50 17.45 8.17
C ASP A 288 8.35 17.40 6.90
N LEU A 289 9.09 18.47 6.61
CA LEU A 289 10.01 18.53 5.47
C LEU A 289 11.13 17.46 5.58
N ALA A 290 11.69 17.26 6.76
CA ALA A 290 12.69 16.22 7.00
C ALA A 290 12.09 14.81 6.79
N ARG A 291 10.89 14.55 7.30
CA ARG A 291 10.16 13.28 7.10
C ARG A 291 9.88 13.01 5.61
N ILE A 292 9.41 14.02 4.87
CA ILE A 292 9.18 13.92 3.42
C ILE A 292 10.50 13.66 2.69
N GLY A 293 11.57 14.36 3.06
CA GLY A 293 12.90 14.15 2.47
C GLY A 293 13.43 12.73 2.69
N LEU A 294 13.28 12.19 3.90
CA LEU A 294 13.65 10.80 4.21
C LEU A 294 12.79 9.80 3.45
N ALA A 295 11.49 10.03 3.33
CA ALA A 295 10.58 9.22 2.54
C ALA A 295 10.97 9.23 1.05
N ALA A 296 11.25 10.41 0.49
CA ALA A 296 11.71 10.57 -0.89
C ALA A 296 13.03 9.83 -1.14
N LEU A 297 13.97 9.87 -0.18
CA LEU A 297 15.23 9.12 -0.26
C LEU A 297 14.97 7.61 -0.36
N VAL A 298 14.04 7.07 0.45
CA VAL A 298 13.67 5.65 0.38
C VAL A 298 13.09 5.32 -0.99
N LEU A 299 12.17 6.14 -1.49
CA LEU A 299 11.56 5.94 -2.81
C LEU A 299 12.60 6.01 -3.96
N ALA A 300 13.61 6.87 -3.83
CA ALA A 300 14.70 6.95 -4.82
C ALA A 300 15.64 5.74 -4.76
N VAL A 301 15.86 5.17 -3.57
CA VAL A 301 16.74 4.00 -3.38
C VAL A 301 16.07 2.69 -3.86
N GLU A 302 14.75 2.59 -3.78
CA GLU A 302 14.02 1.39 -4.24
C GLU A 302 14.35 0.99 -5.69
N PRO A 303 14.24 1.86 -6.71
CA PRO A 303 14.61 1.52 -8.08
C PRO A 303 16.11 1.30 -8.27
N MET A 304 16.95 1.99 -7.52
CA MET A 304 18.40 1.78 -7.57
C MET A 304 18.80 0.37 -7.10
N GLN A 305 18.12 -0.16 -6.08
CA GLN A 305 18.34 -1.55 -5.65
C GLN A 305 17.95 -2.58 -6.72
N ALA A 306 16.93 -2.29 -7.52
CA ALA A 306 16.51 -3.13 -8.64
C ALA A 306 17.53 -3.08 -9.80
N LEU A 307 18.17 -1.92 -10.03
CA LEU A 307 19.21 -1.73 -11.06
C LEU A 307 20.57 -2.33 -10.65
N TRP A 308 20.90 -2.33 -9.35
CA TRP A 308 22.15 -2.90 -8.84
C TRP A 308 22.03 -4.42 -8.67
N GLY A 309 21.66 -5.10 -9.74
CA GLY A 309 21.49 -6.55 -9.80
C GLY A 309 22.56 -7.31 -9.01
N ASN A 310 22.11 -8.11 -8.08
CA ASN A 310 22.83 -9.13 -7.30
C ASN A 310 24.19 -8.67 -6.73
N PRO A 311 24.23 -7.75 -5.74
CA PRO A 311 25.48 -7.35 -5.12
C PRO A 311 26.12 -8.58 -4.48
N ASN A 312 27.40 -8.79 -4.77
CA ASN A 312 28.25 -9.86 -4.24
C ASN A 312 27.91 -10.16 -2.77
N LYS A 313 27.71 -11.44 -2.42
CA LYS A 313 27.25 -11.93 -1.10
C LYS A 313 27.95 -11.28 0.11
N ARG A 314 29.21 -10.87 -0.06
CA ARG A 314 30.06 -10.28 1.00
C ARG A 314 29.61 -8.87 1.45
N TYR A 315 29.02 -8.06 0.56
CA TYR A 315 28.53 -6.71 0.90
C TYR A 315 27.12 -6.72 1.52
N LYS A 316 26.35 -7.80 1.37
CA LYS A 316 25.05 -7.95 2.02
C LYS A 316 25.13 -7.98 3.54
N THR A 317 26.21 -8.53 4.10
CA THR A 317 26.37 -8.73 5.54
C THR A 317 26.62 -7.42 6.31
N LEU A 318 27.26 -6.43 5.73
CA LEU A 318 27.59 -5.15 6.39
C LEU A 318 26.56 -4.05 6.11
N ARG A 319 26.05 -3.95 4.88
CA ARG A 319 25.11 -2.89 4.50
C ARG A 319 23.77 -2.96 5.23
N ILE A 320 23.25 -4.17 5.43
CA ILE A 320 21.92 -4.36 6.02
C ILE A 320 21.86 -3.98 7.51
N PRO A 321 22.84 -4.35 8.38
CA PRO A 321 22.87 -3.89 9.77
C PRO A 321 22.97 -2.37 9.89
N ILE A 322 23.87 -1.74 9.11
CA ILE A 322 24.04 -0.28 9.12
C ILE A 322 22.74 0.41 8.71
N PHE A 323 22.11 -0.01 7.63
CA PHE A 323 20.88 0.57 7.14
C PHE A 323 19.73 0.43 8.17
N SER A 324 19.58 -0.75 8.78
CA SER A 324 18.55 -0.96 9.81
C SER A 324 18.82 -0.18 11.09
N THR A 325 20.09 -0.02 11.49
CA THR A 325 20.46 0.82 12.64
C THR A 325 20.18 2.29 12.37
N LEU A 326 20.53 2.79 11.19
CA LEU A 326 20.20 4.17 10.78
C LEU A 326 18.70 4.40 10.74
N MET A 327 17.92 3.48 10.18
CA MET A 327 16.45 3.59 10.20
C MET A 327 15.89 3.57 11.61
N LEU A 328 16.41 2.73 12.50
CA LEU A 328 15.98 2.72 13.91
C LEU A 328 16.30 4.05 14.59
N LEU A 329 17.50 4.60 14.38
CA LEU A 329 17.87 5.92 14.86
C LEU A 329 16.93 7.01 14.33
N MET A 330 16.57 6.96 13.05
CA MET A 330 15.61 7.89 12.45
C MET A 330 14.21 7.73 13.07
N VAL A 331 13.76 6.52 13.40
CA VAL A 331 12.51 6.31 14.14
C VAL A 331 12.56 7.01 15.50
N VAL A 332 13.65 6.86 16.23
CA VAL A 332 13.80 7.51 17.55
C VAL A 332 13.84 9.04 17.43
N LEU A 333 14.57 9.57 16.45
CA LEU A 333 14.77 11.02 16.30
C LEU A 333 13.55 11.74 15.68
N PHE A 334 12.85 11.11 14.75
CA PHE A 334 11.83 11.75 13.92
C PHE A 334 10.40 11.28 14.19
N SER A 335 10.16 10.30 15.07
CA SER A 335 8.80 9.91 15.45
C SER A 335 8.08 10.98 16.27
N GLY A 336 8.81 11.92 16.87
CA GLY A 336 8.22 12.95 17.75
C GLY A 336 7.44 12.34 18.92
N GLY A 337 6.37 12.99 19.36
CA GLY A 337 5.45 12.48 20.37
C GLY A 337 4.54 11.32 19.91
N ASP A 338 4.55 11.00 18.62
CA ASP A 338 3.64 10.00 18.03
C ASP A 338 3.90 8.59 18.58
N LEU A 339 5.16 8.25 18.89
CA LEU A 339 5.52 6.99 19.55
C LEU A 339 4.99 6.94 20.97
N ALA A 340 5.10 8.02 21.73
CA ALA A 340 4.57 8.12 23.08
C ALA A 340 3.04 8.01 23.06
N ASN A 341 2.36 8.70 22.16
CA ASN A 341 0.92 8.63 22.00
C ASN A 341 0.44 7.24 21.53
N ALA A 342 1.21 6.55 20.67
CA ALA A 342 0.90 5.20 20.23
C ALA A 342 1.11 4.15 21.33
N VAL A 343 2.10 4.34 22.22
CA VAL A 343 2.45 3.38 23.28
C VAL A 343 1.66 3.63 24.56
N TYR A 344 1.42 4.90 24.93
CA TYR A 344 0.80 5.25 26.21
C TYR A 344 -0.69 5.63 26.10
N GLY A 345 -1.26 5.62 24.89
CA GLY A 345 -2.67 5.98 24.66
C GLY A 345 -2.93 7.46 24.88
N ALA A 346 -3.74 8.06 24.06
CA ALA A 346 -4.32 9.36 24.39
C ALA A 346 -5.17 9.18 25.68
N ARG A 347 -4.72 9.80 26.78
CA ARG A 347 -5.57 10.00 27.93
C ARG A 347 -6.57 11.07 27.63
#